data_649457dc893aed83e10e1763158c2782
#
_entry.id   649457dc893aed83e10e1763158c2782
#
_cell.length_a   1.000
_cell.length_b   1.000
_cell.length_c   1.000
_cell.angle_alpha   90.00
_cell.angle_beta   90.00
_cell.angle_gamma   90.00
#
_symmetry.space_group_name_H-M   'P 1'
#
loop_
_entity.id
_entity.type
_entity.pdbx_description
1 polymer ?
#
loop_
_entity_poly.entity_id
_entity_poly.type
_entity_poly.pdbx_seq_one_letter_code
_entity_poly.pdbx_strand_id
1 'polypeptide(L)' 'FNMSTLNNVVLNNVNLTKSVFLGCNLKDANFSFSIINGISFDVKSLNGIIINRMDAGNIVSMFNVKVRD' A
#
# COMPACT_ATOMS: atom_id res chain seq x y z
N PHE A 1 -9.18 3.81 -5.51
CA PHE A 1 -8.83 5.22 -5.30
C PHE A 1 -7.95 5.70 -6.44
N ASN A 2 -8.39 6.74 -7.12
CA ASN A 2 -7.71 7.26 -8.28
C ASN A 2 -7.37 8.73 -8.05
N MET A 3 -6.07 9.06 -8.13
CA MET A 3 -5.55 10.42 -7.98
C MET A 3 -5.98 11.12 -6.68
N SER A 4 -6.21 10.35 -5.63
CA SER A 4 -6.57 10.88 -4.33
C SER A 4 -5.35 11.30 -3.53
N THR A 5 -5.57 12.17 -2.55
CA THR A 5 -4.50 12.61 -1.63
C THR A 5 -4.87 12.18 -0.22
N LEU A 6 -4.06 11.32 0.37
CA LEU A 6 -4.25 10.78 1.71
C LEU A 6 -2.98 10.90 2.53
N ASN A 7 -2.34 12.08 2.49
CA ASN A 7 -1.09 12.31 3.19
C ASN A 7 -1.27 12.21 4.71
N ASN A 8 -0.35 11.53 5.37
CA ASN A 8 -0.29 11.45 6.83
C ASN A 8 -1.53 10.81 7.46
N VAL A 9 -2.32 10.07 6.69
CA VAL A 9 -3.49 9.39 7.21
C VAL A 9 -3.06 8.09 7.88
N VAL A 10 -3.64 7.78 9.03
CA VAL A 10 -3.47 6.48 9.67
C VAL A 10 -4.74 5.67 9.46
N LEU A 11 -4.62 4.54 8.76
CA LEU A 11 -5.73 3.64 8.52
C LEU A 11 -5.66 2.50 9.53
N ASN A 12 -6.57 2.54 10.49
CA ASN A 12 -6.57 1.60 11.61
C ASN A 12 -7.75 0.65 11.49
N ASN A 13 -7.48 -0.65 11.45
CA ASN A 13 -8.50 -1.70 11.35
C ASN A 13 -9.39 -1.58 10.12
N VAL A 14 -8.84 -1.10 9.01
CA VAL A 14 -9.57 -0.99 7.75
C VAL A 14 -9.24 -2.21 6.88
N ASN A 15 -10.26 -2.78 6.28
CA ASN A 15 -10.07 -3.87 5.32
C ASN A 15 -10.01 -3.28 3.91
N LEU A 16 -8.82 -3.30 3.33
CA LEU A 16 -8.56 -2.76 2.00
C LEU A 16 -8.26 -3.88 0.99
N THR A 17 -8.71 -5.09 1.28
CA THR A 17 -8.50 -6.25 0.40
C THR A 17 -8.95 -5.93 -1.02
N LYS A 18 -8.07 -6.15 -1.98
CA LYS A 18 -8.31 -5.93 -3.41
C LYS A 18 -8.59 -4.48 -3.81
N SER A 19 -8.30 -3.52 -2.94
CA SER A 19 -8.41 -2.10 -3.30
C SER A 19 -7.32 -1.73 -4.31
N VAL A 20 -7.59 -0.69 -5.11
CA VAL A 20 -6.67 -0.22 -6.14
C VAL A 20 -6.38 1.26 -5.91
N PHE A 21 -5.11 1.62 -5.87
CA PHE A 21 -4.65 3.00 -5.72
C PHE A 21 -3.82 3.38 -6.94
N LEU A 22 -4.32 4.33 -7.72
CA LEU A 22 -3.64 4.79 -8.93
C LEU A 22 -3.40 6.29 -8.86
N GLY A 23 -2.16 6.70 -9.07
CA GLY A 23 -1.78 8.11 -9.10
C GLY A 23 -2.03 8.87 -7.81
N CYS A 24 -2.10 8.16 -6.68
CA CYS A 24 -2.41 8.78 -5.40
C CYS A 24 -1.18 9.37 -4.74
N ASN A 25 -1.39 10.41 -3.94
CA ASN A 25 -0.37 10.93 -3.05
C ASN A 25 -0.63 10.36 -1.66
N LEU A 26 0.19 9.39 -1.26
CA LEU A 26 0.03 8.66 0.00
C LEU A 26 1.24 8.84 0.91
N LYS A 27 1.96 9.95 0.76
CA LYS A 27 3.16 10.19 1.56
C LYS A 27 2.84 10.12 3.04
N ASP A 28 3.58 9.29 3.76
CA ASP A 28 3.41 9.05 5.20
C ASP A 28 2.04 8.50 5.58
N ALA A 29 1.25 8.02 4.62
CA ALA A 29 0.03 7.29 4.93
C ALA A 29 0.40 5.94 5.54
N ASN A 30 -0.20 5.61 6.66
CA ASN A 30 0.15 4.43 7.45
C ASN A 30 -0.89 3.32 7.24
N PHE A 31 -0.49 2.27 6.55
CA PHE A 31 -1.32 1.09 6.29
C PHE A 31 -0.95 -0.09 7.19
N SER A 32 -0.04 0.12 8.17
CA SER A 32 0.53 -0.99 8.95
C SER A 32 -0.48 -1.68 9.87
N PHE A 33 -1.61 -1.02 10.17
CA PHE A 33 -2.65 -1.57 11.03
C PHE A 33 -3.88 -2.04 10.26
N SER A 34 -3.79 -2.15 8.95
CA SER A 34 -4.92 -2.51 8.11
C SER A 34 -4.64 -3.78 7.31
N ILE A 35 -5.70 -4.37 6.80
CA ILE A 35 -5.60 -5.56 5.94
C ILE A 35 -5.45 -5.08 4.50
N ILE A 36 -4.32 -5.40 3.87
CA ILE A 36 -4.02 -4.95 2.52
C ILE A 36 -3.75 -6.11 1.54
N ASN A 37 -4.27 -7.29 1.84
CA ASN A 37 -4.11 -8.45 0.96
C ASN A 37 -4.72 -8.20 -0.42
N GLY A 38 -3.94 -8.46 -1.46
CA GLY A 38 -4.43 -8.28 -2.83
C GLY A 38 -4.60 -6.83 -3.26
N ILE A 39 -4.17 -5.86 -2.44
CA ILE A 39 -4.21 -4.45 -2.79
C ILE A 39 -3.24 -4.18 -3.95
N SER A 40 -3.58 -3.22 -4.80
CA SER A 40 -2.73 -2.82 -5.92
C SER A 40 -2.36 -1.35 -5.80
N PHE A 41 -1.08 -1.06 -6.02
CA PHE A 41 -0.56 0.30 -6.06
C PHE A 41 0.24 0.48 -7.34
N ASP A 42 0.19 1.66 -7.93
CA ASP A 42 1.21 2.03 -8.91
C ASP A 42 2.42 2.62 -8.18
N VAL A 43 3.49 2.88 -8.92
CA VAL A 43 4.76 3.36 -8.32
C VAL A 43 4.54 4.69 -7.60
N LYS A 44 3.76 5.58 -8.19
CA LYS A 44 3.49 6.88 -7.58
C LYS A 44 2.78 6.75 -6.24
N SER A 45 1.76 5.89 -6.19
CA SER A 45 0.99 5.69 -4.95
C SER A 45 1.82 5.02 -3.86
N LEU A 46 2.76 4.15 -4.23
CA LEU A 46 3.62 3.47 -3.26
C LEU A 46 4.62 4.39 -2.58
N ASN A 47 4.94 5.52 -3.20
CA ASN A 47 6.00 6.38 -2.71
C ASN A 47 5.64 6.94 -1.33
N GLY A 48 6.44 6.57 -0.34
CA GLY A 48 6.33 7.12 1.01
C GLY A 48 5.30 6.48 1.92
N ILE A 49 4.62 5.40 1.50
CA ILE A 49 3.66 4.73 2.39
C ILE A 49 4.39 3.98 3.51
N ILE A 50 3.66 3.74 4.59
CA ILE A 50 4.13 2.96 5.72
C ILE A 50 3.33 1.66 5.77
N ILE A 51 4.01 0.52 5.78
CA ILE A 51 3.36 -0.79 5.81
C ILE A 51 3.92 -1.65 6.93
N ASN A 52 3.19 -2.69 7.26
CA ASN A 52 3.69 -3.71 8.17
C ASN A 52 4.81 -4.50 7.48
N ARG A 53 5.83 -4.88 8.23
CA ARG A 53 6.92 -5.71 7.70
C ARG A 53 6.41 -6.97 7.01
N MET A 54 5.37 -7.59 7.55
CA MET A 54 4.83 -8.82 7.00
C MET A 54 4.17 -8.63 5.63
N ASP A 55 3.80 -7.41 5.30
CA ASP A 55 3.18 -7.10 4.00
C ASP A 55 4.22 -6.76 2.92
N ALA A 56 5.47 -6.59 3.30
CA ALA A 56 6.50 -6.13 2.37
C ALA A 56 6.67 -7.06 1.17
N GLY A 57 6.66 -8.38 1.40
CA GLY A 57 6.78 -9.35 0.32
C GLY A 57 5.63 -9.26 -0.68
N ASN A 58 4.40 -9.04 -0.18
CA ASN A 58 3.23 -8.90 -1.04
C ASN A 58 3.32 -7.66 -1.91
N ILE A 59 3.78 -6.55 -1.34
CA ILE A 59 3.95 -5.30 -2.09
C ILE A 59 4.99 -5.47 -3.20
N VAL A 60 6.14 -6.04 -2.86
CA VAL A 60 7.22 -6.24 -3.83
C VAL A 60 6.77 -7.17 -4.95
N SER A 61 5.98 -8.19 -4.63
CA SER A 61 5.50 -9.15 -5.63
C SER A 61 4.57 -8.52 -6.68
N MET A 62 3.94 -7.39 -6.38
CA MET A 62 3.10 -6.68 -7.35
C MET A 62 3.88 -6.27 -8.59
N PHE A 63 5.19 -6.11 -8.49
CA PHE A 63 6.04 -5.64 -9.56
C PHE A 63 6.88 -6.77 -10.15
N ASN A 64 6.44 -8.02 -10.01
CA ASN A 64 7.14 -9.20 -10.51
C ASN A 64 8.54 -9.39 -9.94
N VAL A 65 8.78 -8.82 -8.78
CA VAL A 65 10.03 -9.04 -8.05
C VAL A 65 9.86 -10.29 -7.19
N LYS A 66 10.81 -11.20 -7.30
CA LYS A 66 10.79 -12.43 -6.49
C LYS A 66 11.57 -12.20 -5.21
N VAL A 67 10.93 -12.50 -4.09
CA VAL A 67 11.58 -12.41 -2.78
C VAL A 67 12.05 -13.81 -2.39
N ARG A 68 13.31 -13.93 -2.05
CA ARG A 68 13.90 -15.21 -1.65
C ARG A 68 14.50 -15.06 -0.25
N ASP A 69 14.22 -16.05 0.57
CA ASP A 69 14.78 -16.09 1.93
C ASP A 69 16.25 -16.51 1.93
#